data_eb6c847e9c50c71b4c2205555629f037
#
_entry.id   eb6c847e9c50c71b4c2205555629f037
#
_cell.length_a   1.000
_cell.length_b   1.000
_cell.length_c   1.000
_cell.angle_alpha   90.00
_cell.angle_beta   90.00
_cell.angle_gamma   90.00
#
_symmetry.space_group_name_H-M   'P 1'
#
loop_
_entity.id
_entity.type
_entity.pdbx_description
1 polymer ?
#
loop_
_entity_poly.entity_id
_entity_poly.type
_entity_poly.pdbx_seq_one_letter_code
_entity_poly.pdbx_strand_id
1 'polypeptide(L)'
;VSGKTNNRIKTRKNKLKQGESETSSETNAAEDFEIEDLALDISEEEIRAWRAELEQSAAEKYSNTAVTEERAGEEPVIAVKDVTMQFRIAMNNVSGIKEYVIQLLKKQISYRELLALDHVSFNVYKGEVVGIIGTNGSGKSTLLKIVSGALKPSSGEVQCDRRKVQLLTLGTGFDVELTAKENVYLNGAIIGYSKEFIDSKYDEIVRFAELEGFMEEKVKNFSSGMVSRLGFAIATIGETAEILILDEVLSVGDEFFRKKSLKRVKEMIHGGSTVLLVSHSMGTILENCDRVVWIEKGKMKMCGEPKVVCEAYRKMNLE
;
A
#
# COMPACT_ATOMS: atom_id res chain seq x y z
N VAL A 1 -35.58 4.28 31.51
CA VAL A 1 -34.13 4.19 31.77
C VAL A 1 -33.31 4.82 30.64
N SER A 2 -33.80 4.72 29.39
CA SER A 2 -33.12 5.23 28.16
C SER A 2 -32.96 6.77 28.06
N GLY A 3 -33.84 7.56 28.68
CA GLY A 3 -33.83 9.03 28.57
C GLY A 3 -32.78 9.76 29.42
N LYS A 4 -32.28 9.15 30.50
CA LYS A 4 -31.30 9.79 31.41
C LYS A 4 -29.85 9.64 30.90
N THR A 5 -29.54 8.57 30.20
CA THR A 5 -28.22 8.29 29.63
C THR A 5 -27.90 9.21 28.46
N ASN A 6 -28.89 9.44 27.56
CA ASN A 6 -28.74 10.33 26.42
C ASN A 6 -28.50 11.80 26.80
N ASN A 7 -29.07 12.25 27.91
CA ASN A 7 -28.85 13.62 28.38
C ASN A 7 -27.48 13.83 29.02
N ARG A 8 -26.92 12.82 29.67
CA ARG A 8 -25.54 12.87 30.22
C ARG A 8 -24.47 12.92 29.15
N ILE A 9 -24.68 12.18 28.06
CA ILE A 9 -23.76 12.16 26.92
C ILE A 9 -23.79 13.49 26.15
N LYS A 10 -24.96 14.10 25.94
CA LYS A 10 -25.09 15.44 25.32
C LYS A 10 -24.44 16.54 26.15
N THR A 11 -24.58 16.51 27.49
CA THR A 11 -24.00 17.52 28.36
C THR A 11 -22.46 17.45 28.44
N ARG A 12 -21.88 16.24 28.31
CA ARG A 12 -20.43 16.06 28.25
C ARG A 12 -19.83 16.42 26.87
N LYS A 13 -20.54 16.13 25.76
CA LYS A 13 -20.14 16.60 24.41
C LYS A 13 -20.05 18.13 24.34
N ASN A 14 -20.94 18.84 25.03
CA ASN A 14 -20.88 20.30 25.06
C ASN A 14 -19.73 20.84 25.93
N LYS A 15 -19.32 20.12 26.98
CA LYS A 15 -18.13 20.51 27.79
C LYS A 15 -16.81 20.28 27.06
N LEU A 16 -16.69 19.22 26.28
CA LEU A 16 -15.51 18.96 25.44
C LEU A 16 -15.37 20.01 24.31
N LYS A 17 -16.47 20.44 23.70
CA LYS A 17 -16.44 21.50 22.67
C LYS A 17 -16.14 22.91 23.22
N GLN A 18 -16.38 23.17 24.52
CA GLN A 18 -16.04 24.45 25.16
C GLN A 18 -14.59 24.50 25.68
N GLY A 19 -13.91 23.36 25.87
CA GLY A 19 -12.49 23.29 26.24
C GLY A 19 -11.52 23.53 25.07
N GLU A 20 -11.97 23.38 23.83
CA GLU A 20 -11.13 23.58 22.63
C GLU A 20 -11.03 25.05 22.16
N SER A 21 -11.76 25.99 22.78
CA SER A 21 -11.79 27.39 22.33
C SER A 21 -10.92 28.37 23.14
N GLU A 22 -10.17 27.93 24.15
CA GLU A 22 -9.41 28.85 25.04
C GLU A 22 -7.94 28.52 25.30
N THR A 23 -7.21 27.87 24.38
CA THR A 23 -5.73 27.84 24.50
C THR A 23 -5.04 27.96 23.17
N SER A 24 -4.86 29.22 22.76
CA SER A 24 -3.80 29.63 21.84
C SER A 24 -2.80 30.45 22.64
N SER A 25 -1.70 29.87 23.09
CA SER A 25 -0.32 30.40 23.15
C SER A 25 0.54 29.59 24.16
N GLU A 26 1.66 29.15 23.62
CA GLU A 26 2.93 28.89 24.32
C GLU A 26 3.11 27.59 25.15
N THR A 27 4.17 26.93 24.73
CA THR A 27 5.19 26.12 25.42
C THR A 27 5.08 24.59 25.36
N ASN A 28 6.18 24.03 24.81
CA ASN A 28 6.66 22.66 24.90
C ASN A 28 6.58 22.11 26.35
N ALA A 29 5.83 21.05 26.53
CA ALA A 29 6.10 19.99 27.50
C ALA A 29 5.31 18.75 27.05
N ALA A 30 6.02 17.66 26.82
CA ALA A 30 5.45 16.34 26.70
C ALA A 30 4.88 15.96 28.07
N GLU A 31 3.58 16.01 28.23
CA GLU A 31 2.89 15.38 29.36
C GLU A 31 2.34 14.04 28.87
N ASP A 32 2.93 12.97 29.40
CA ASP A 32 2.39 11.62 29.36
C ASP A 32 1.01 11.63 30.04
N PHE A 33 -0.04 11.58 29.22
CA PHE A 33 -1.39 11.35 29.71
C PHE A 33 -1.56 9.84 29.94
N GLU A 34 -1.47 9.45 31.22
CA GLU A 34 -1.85 8.11 31.67
C GLU A 34 -3.35 7.87 31.38
N ILE A 35 -3.64 6.90 30.52
CA ILE A 35 -5.01 6.50 30.08
C ILE A 35 -5.71 5.64 31.16
N GLU A 36 -5.19 5.53 32.37
CA GLU A 36 -5.73 4.60 33.38
C GLU A 36 -6.93 5.10 34.18
N ASP A 37 -7.37 6.36 34.08
CA ASP A 37 -8.44 6.91 34.91
C ASP A 37 -9.81 7.13 34.21
N LEU A 38 -10.07 6.52 33.06
CA LEU A 38 -11.38 6.52 32.40
C LEU A 38 -11.96 5.10 32.30
N ALA A 39 -12.05 4.41 33.45
CA ALA A 39 -12.94 3.26 33.59
C ALA A 39 -14.39 3.74 33.45
N LEU A 40 -14.86 3.85 32.21
CA LEU A 40 -16.28 4.01 31.92
C LEU A 40 -16.95 2.66 32.17
N ASP A 41 -17.89 2.64 33.12
CA ASP A 41 -18.81 1.54 33.40
C ASP A 41 -19.79 1.39 32.21
N ILE A 42 -19.26 0.97 31.05
CA ILE A 42 -19.99 0.71 29.81
C ILE A 42 -19.94 -0.81 29.62
N SER A 43 -21.11 -1.43 29.62
CA SER A 43 -21.20 -2.88 29.40
C SER A 43 -20.73 -3.27 27.99
N GLU A 44 -20.19 -4.50 27.84
CA GLU A 44 -19.81 -5.03 26.52
C GLU A 44 -20.98 -5.06 25.53
N GLU A 45 -22.21 -5.16 26.00
CA GLU A 45 -23.42 -5.08 25.18
C GLU A 45 -23.66 -3.67 24.62
N GLU A 46 -23.41 -2.63 25.42
CA GLU A 46 -23.51 -1.23 24.98
C GLU A 46 -22.41 -0.89 23.97
N ILE A 47 -21.21 -1.43 24.16
CA ILE A 47 -20.12 -1.30 23.17
C ILE A 47 -20.47 -2.01 21.86
N ARG A 48 -21.06 -3.21 21.90
CA ARG A 48 -21.53 -3.93 20.71
C ARG A 48 -22.67 -3.21 19.99
N ALA A 49 -23.64 -2.71 20.73
CA ALA A 49 -24.75 -1.96 20.14
C ALA A 49 -24.27 -0.66 19.48
N TRP A 50 -23.33 0.03 20.12
CA TRP A 50 -22.74 1.25 19.58
C TRP A 50 -21.86 0.98 18.35
N ARG A 51 -21.12 -0.14 18.32
CA ARG A 51 -20.41 -0.61 17.13
C ARG A 51 -21.36 -0.88 15.97
N ALA A 52 -22.46 -1.61 16.21
CA ALA A 52 -23.45 -1.90 15.19
C ALA A 52 -24.11 -0.63 14.65
N GLU A 53 -24.38 0.36 15.52
CA GLU A 53 -24.97 1.65 15.14
C GLU A 53 -23.98 2.52 14.34
N LEU A 54 -22.68 2.47 14.69
CA LEU A 54 -21.62 3.13 13.93
C LEU A 54 -21.36 2.45 12.59
N GLU A 55 -21.36 1.12 12.53
CA GLU A 55 -21.25 0.35 11.28
C GLU A 55 -22.43 0.61 10.36
N GLN A 56 -23.65 0.67 10.89
CA GLN A 56 -24.86 0.98 10.12
C GLN A 56 -24.89 2.44 9.65
N SER A 57 -24.54 3.38 10.52
CA SER A 57 -24.42 4.81 10.18
C SER A 57 -23.28 5.09 9.21
N ALA A 58 -22.15 4.39 9.33
CA ALA A 58 -21.06 4.43 8.36
C ALA A 58 -21.50 3.79 7.04
N ALA A 59 -22.13 2.61 7.06
CA ALA A 59 -22.62 1.94 5.87
C ALA A 59 -23.67 2.79 5.12
N GLU A 60 -24.62 3.43 5.81
CA GLU A 60 -25.62 4.30 5.18
C GLU A 60 -25.04 5.62 4.66
N LYS A 61 -24.09 6.21 5.38
CA LYS A 61 -23.47 7.48 5.00
C LYS A 61 -22.42 7.31 3.90
N TYR A 62 -21.82 6.12 3.78
CA TYR A 62 -20.71 5.81 2.86
C TYR A 62 -21.10 4.81 1.77
N SER A 63 -22.22 4.08 1.87
CA SER A 63 -22.75 3.26 0.77
C SER A 63 -23.17 4.10 -0.45
N ASN A 64 -23.52 5.37 -0.25
CA ASN A 64 -23.76 6.31 -1.34
C ASN A 64 -22.50 7.00 -1.89
N THR A 65 -21.31 6.82 -1.27
CA THR A 65 -20.02 7.35 -1.76
C THR A 65 -19.10 6.26 -2.30
N ALA A 66 -19.46 4.98 -2.19
CA ALA A 66 -18.76 3.85 -2.83
C ALA A 66 -19.04 3.74 -4.34
N VAL A 67 -19.75 4.69 -4.91
CA VAL A 67 -19.88 4.80 -6.35
C VAL A 67 -18.55 5.33 -6.88
N THR A 68 -17.90 4.54 -7.71
CA THR A 68 -16.96 5.00 -8.71
C THR A 68 -17.49 6.32 -9.27
N GLU A 69 -16.94 7.47 -8.83
CA GLU A 69 -17.19 8.73 -9.53
C GLU A 69 -16.56 8.55 -10.91
N GLU A 70 -17.38 8.09 -11.84
CA GLU A 70 -17.04 8.15 -13.25
C GLU A 70 -16.93 9.64 -13.56
N ARG A 71 -15.71 10.08 -13.81
CA ARG A 71 -15.48 11.43 -14.33
C ARG A 71 -16.15 11.47 -15.70
N ALA A 72 -17.29 12.16 -15.78
CA ALA A 72 -18.13 12.18 -16.96
C ALA A 72 -17.31 12.59 -18.19
N GLY A 73 -17.08 11.64 -19.11
CA GLY A 73 -16.36 11.85 -20.37
C GLY A 73 -14.87 11.58 -20.37
N GLU A 74 -14.24 11.15 -19.25
CA GLU A 74 -12.84 10.73 -19.21
C GLU A 74 -12.73 9.21 -19.22
N GLU A 75 -11.89 8.67 -20.11
CA GLU A 75 -11.57 7.24 -20.10
C GLU A 75 -10.51 6.94 -19.01
N PRO A 76 -10.75 5.95 -18.12
CA PRO A 76 -9.77 5.57 -17.14
C PRO A 76 -8.55 4.89 -17.78
N VAL A 77 -7.35 5.21 -17.33
CA VAL A 77 -6.11 4.52 -17.75
C VAL A 77 -5.91 3.19 -17.03
N ILE A 78 -6.53 3.04 -15.84
CA ILE A 78 -6.66 1.76 -15.15
C ILE A 78 -8.12 1.61 -14.74
N ALA A 79 -8.78 0.54 -15.19
CA ALA A 79 -10.10 0.16 -14.74
C ALA A 79 -10.05 -1.23 -14.10
N VAL A 80 -10.32 -1.29 -12.80
CA VAL A 80 -10.45 -2.53 -12.02
C VAL A 80 -11.94 -2.83 -11.91
N LYS A 81 -12.40 -3.95 -12.47
CA LYS A 81 -13.80 -4.30 -12.58
C LYS A 81 -14.06 -5.65 -11.93
N ASP A 82 -14.74 -5.62 -10.79
CA ASP A 82 -15.24 -6.81 -10.07
C ASP A 82 -14.14 -7.87 -9.80
N VAL A 83 -12.94 -7.40 -9.44
CA VAL A 83 -11.76 -8.26 -9.31
C VAL A 83 -11.84 -9.09 -8.04
N THR A 84 -11.79 -10.41 -8.22
CA THR A 84 -11.67 -11.39 -7.14
C THR A 84 -10.40 -12.21 -7.33
N MET A 85 -9.66 -12.44 -6.23
CA MET A 85 -8.47 -13.28 -6.24
C MET A 85 -8.50 -14.29 -5.11
N GLN A 86 -8.50 -15.56 -5.47
CA GLN A 86 -8.51 -16.70 -4.57
C GLN A 86 -7.26 -17.53 -4.78
N PHE A 87 -6.51 -17.77 -3.70
CA PHE A 87 -5.37 -18.66 -3.70
C PHE A 87 -5.77 -20.03 -3.09
N ARG A 88 -5.29 -21.11 -3.72
CA ARG A 88 -5.37 -22.45 -3.16
C ARG A 88 -4.02 -22.82 -2.57
N ILE A 89 -3.96 -22.93 -1.26
CA ILE A 89 -2.76 -23.29 -0.50
C ILE A 89 -2.87 -24.75 -0.07
N ALA A 90 -1.93 -25.59 -0.52
CA ALA A 90 -1.88 -26.98 -0.04
C ALA A 90 -1.52 -26.98 1.45
N MET A 91 -2.34 -27.65 2.27
CA MET A 91 -2.14 -27.73 3.73
C MET A 91 -1.07 -28.74 4.11
N ASN A 92 -0.76 -29.69 3.23
CA ASN A 92 0.20 -30.74 3.51
C ASN A 92 1.58 -30.33 2.98
N ASN A 93 2.59 -30.31 3.86
CA ASN A 93 3.98 -30.17 3.45
C ASN A 93 4.40 -31.46 2.74
N VAL A 94 4.41 -31.42 1.41
CA VAL A 94 4.88 -32.56 0.61
C VAL A 94 6.36 -32.33 0.31
N SER A 95 7.23 -33.11 0.90
CA SER A 95 8.69 -32.96 0.79
C SER A 95 9.31 -33.61 -0.46
N GLY A 96 8.50 -34.28 -1.30
CA GLY A 96 9.01 -34.94 -2.51
C GLY A 96 7.94 -35.34 -3.51
N ILE A 97 8.34 -35.48 -4.79
CA ILE A 97 7.44 -35.88 -5.89
C ILE A 97 6.72 -37.20 -5.63
N LYS A 98 7.42 -38.19 -5.04
CA LYS A 98 6.83 -39.47 -4.70
C LYS A 98 5.69 -39.35 -3.67
N GLU A 99 5.90 -38.56 -2.66
CA GLU A 99 4.92 -38.29 -1.60
C GLU A 99 3.70 -37.51 -2.14
N TYR A 100 3.94 -36.57 -3.03
CA TYR A 100 2.88 -35.85 -3.75
C TYR A 100 1.98 -36.83 -4.54
N VAL A 101 2.58 -37.70 -5.33
CA VAL A 101 1.81 -38.70 -6.12
C VAL A 101 1.02 -39.63 -5.24
N ILE A 102 1.60 -40.13 -4.12
CA ILE A 102 0.90 -41.01 -3.16
C ILE A 102 -0.27 -40.27 -2.52
N GLN A 103 -0.09 -39.03 -2.09
CA GLN A 103 -1.16 -38.22 -1.49
C GLN A 103 -2.25 -37.85 -2.50
N LEU A 104 -1.88 -37.62 -3.73
CA LEU A 104 -2.82 -37.38 -4.84
C LEU A 104 -3.69 -38.59 -5.11
N LEU A 105 -3.09 -39.78 -5.21
CA LEU A 105 -3.81 -41.07 -5.40
C LEU A 105 -4.71 -41.40 -4.22
N LYS A 106 -4.30 -41.07 -3.00
CA LYS A 106 -5.09 -41.26 -1.79
C LYS A 106 -6.14 -40.16 -1.56
N LYS A 107 -6.26 -39.15 -2.43
CA LYS A 107 -7.15 -37.98 -2.27
C LYS A 107 -6.98 -37.31 -0.89
N GLN A 108 -5.77 -37.32 -0.35
CA GLN A 108 -5.45 -36.76 0.98
C GLN A 108 -4.91 -35.34 0.94
N ILE A 109 -4.78 -34.74 -0.24
CA ILE A 109 -4.34 -33.34 -0.36
C ILE A 109 -5.51 -32.44 0.01
N SER A 110 -5.43 -31.82 1.17
CA SER A 110 -6.36 -30.77 1.57
C SER A 110 -5.84 -29.39 1.12
N TYR A 111 -6.71 -28.58 0.56
CA TYR A 111 -6.41 -27.21 0.16
C TYR A 111 -7.16 -26.25 1.07
N ARG A 112 -6.46 -25.23 1.53
CA ARG A 112 -7.08 -24.07 2.15
C ARG A 112 -7.26 -23.00 1.06
N GLU A 113 -8.46 -22.49 0.93
CA GLU A 113 -8.73 -21.35 0.07
C GLU A 113 -8.52 -20.06 0.85
N LEU A 114 -7.72 -19.17 0.28
CA LEU A 114 -7.47 -17.83 0.80
C LEU A 114 -8.02 -16.82 -0.19
N LEU A 115 -9.11 -16.14 0.19
CA LEU A 115 -9.68 -15.05 -0.57
C LEU A 115 -8.88 -13.78 -0.28
N ALA A 116 -8.03 -13.40 -1.23
CA ALA A 116 -7.14 -12.25 -1.09
C ALA A 116 -7.78 -10.94 -1.56
N LEU A 117 -8.67 -11.01 -2.57
CA LEU A 117 -9.51 -9.91 -3.04
C LEU A 117 -10.92 -10.43 -3.30
N ASP A 118 -11.92 -9.64 -2.99
CA ASP A 118 -13.34 -9.97 -3.06
C ASP A 118 -14.13 -8.81 -3.68
N HIS A 119 -14.45 -8.93 -4.98
CA HIS A 119 -15.27 -7.98 -5.74
C HIS A 119 -14.78 -6.51 -5.68
N VAL A 120 -13.47 -6.29 -5.92
CA VAL A 120 -12.88 -4.95 -5.90
C VAL A 120 -13.09 -4.24 -7.23
N SER A 121 -13.63 -3.02 -7.20
CA SER A 121 -13.86 -2.20 -8.39
C SER A 121 -13.50 -0.74 -8.15
N PHE A 122 -12.63 -0.15 -8.99
CA PHE A 122 -12.34 1.29 -9.03
C PHE A 122 -11.66 1.66 -10.34
N ASN A 123 -11.69 2.95 -10.67
CA ASN A 123 -11.03 3.52 -11.83
C ASN A 123 -9.89 4.45 -11.40
N VAL A 124 -8.87 4.59 -12.25
CA VAL A 124 -7.78 5.58 -12.10
C VAL A 124 -7.65 6.35 -13.41
N TYR A 125 -7.59 7.67 -13.31
CA TYR A 125 -7.55 8.56 -14.46
C TYR A 125 -6.15 9.08 -14.72
N LYS A 126 -5.89 9.57 -15.93
CA LYS A 126 -4.58 10.06 -16.36
C LYS A 126 -4.06 11.16 -15.45
N GLY A 127 -2.83 11.02 -14.98
CA GLY A 127 -2.16 11.97 -14.08
C GLY A 127 -2.66 11.94 -12.63
N GLU A 128 -3.59 11.03 -12.29
CA GLU A 128 -4.11 10.90 -10.93
C GLU A 128 -3.15 10.11 -10.05
N VAL A 129 -2.98 10.53 -8.81
CA VAL A 129 -2.24 9.82 -7.75
C VAL A 129 -3.23 9.17 -6.81
N VAL A 130 -3.39 7.85 -6.89
CA VAL A 130 -4.31 7.09 -6.05
C VAL A 130 -3.54 6.33 -4.97
N GLY A 131 -3.81 6.67 -3.70
CA GLY A 131 -3.30 5.96 -2.54
C GLY A 131 -4.08 4.67 -2.28
N ILE A 132 -3.39 3.59 -1.94
CA ILE A 132 -4.03 2.34 -1.50
C ILE A 132 -3.63 2.07 -0.05
N ILE A 133 -4.58 2.07 0.86
CA ILE A 133 -4.36 1.83 2.29
C ILE A 133 -5.10 0.58 2.77
N GLY A 134 -4.71 0.08 3.92
CA GLY A 134 -5.30 -1.10 4.57
C GLY A 134 -4.28 -1.83 5.43
N THR A 135 -4.75 -2.73 6.28
CA THR A 135 -3.91 -3.53 7.19
C THR A 135 -2.99 -4.49 6.43
N ASN A 136 -1.99 -5.05 7.11
CA ASN A 136 -1.15 -6.10 6.53
C ASN A 136 -2.01 -7.32 6.19
N GLY A 137 -1.81 -7.88 4.98
CA GLY A 137 -2.63 -8.99 4.49
C GLY A 137 -4.02 -8.60 3.97
N SER A 138 -4.34 -7.31 3.85
CA SER A 138 -5.65 -6.86 3.32
C SER A 138 -5.83 -7.05 1.80
N GLY A 139 -4.75 -7.38 1.06
CA GLY A 139 -4.79 -7.65 -0.39
C GLY A 139 -4.12 -6.58 -1.27
N LYS A 140 -3.53 -5.51 -0.69
CA LYS A 140 -2.90 -4.39 -1.44
C LYS A 140 -1.88 -4.86 -2.47
N SER A 141 -0.85 -5.60 -2.03
CA SER A 141 0.20 -6.09 -2.94
C SER A 141 -0.32 -7.11 -3.97
N THR A 142 -1.38 -7.86 -3.64
CA THR A 142 -2.08 -8.73 -4.60
C THR A 142 -2.75 -7.91 -5.69
N LEU A 143 -3.44 -6.83 -5.30
CA LEU A 143 -4.07 -5.90 -6.24
C LEU A 143 -3.03 -5.27 -7.17
N LEU A 144 -1.92 -4.76 -6.64
CA LEU A 144 -0.85 -4.16 -7.44
C LEU A 144 -0.26 -5.16 -8.45
N LYS A 145 -0.04 -6.42 -8.03
CA LYS A 145 0.43 -7.49 -8.93
C LYS A 145 -0.58 -7.81 -10.03
N ILE A 146 -1.89 -7.70 -9.77
CA ILE A 146 -2.92 -7.89 -10.78
C ILE A 146 -2.94 -6.71 -11.76
N VAL A 147 -2.86 -5.48 -11.26
CA VAL A 147 -2.82 -4.27 -12.10
C VAL A 147 -1.57 -4.26 -12.99
N SER A 148 -0.40 -4.60 -12.43
CA SER A 148 0.85 -4.72 -13.21
C SER A 148 0.86 -5.89 -14.19
N GLY A 149 -0.10 -6.81 -14.11
CA GLY A 149 -0.17 -8.01 -14.95
C GLY A 149 0.70 -9.16 -14.48
N ALA A 150 1.38 -9.05 -13.35
CA ALA A 150 2.17 -10.14 -12.76
C ALA A 150 1.29 -11.27 -12.23
N LEU A 151 0.01 -11.00 -11.92
CA LEU A 151 -0.99 -12.00 -11.54
C LEU A 151 -2.25 -11.83 -12.39
N LYS A 152 -2.89 -12.98 -12.73
CA LYS A 152 -4.21 -12.99 -13.33
C LYS A 152 -5.26 -13.15 -12.23
N PRO A 153 -6.33 -12.35 -12.18
CA PRO A 153 -7.39 -12.50 -11.21
C PRO A 153 -8.16 -13.83 -11.42
N SER A 154 -8.78 -14.32 -10.35
CA SER A 154 -9.64 -15.51 -10.41
C SER A 154 -10.96 -15.22 -11.13
N SER A 155 -11.52 -14.01 -10.95
CA SER A 155 -12.65 -13.46 -11.70
C SER A 155 -12.55 -11.94 -11.79
N GLY A 156 -13.38 -11.33 -12.66
CA GLY A 156 -13.29 -9.92 -12.97
C GLY A 156 -12.16 -9.61 -13.95
N GLU A 157 -11.93 -8.34 -14.22
CA GLU A 157 -10.91 -7.90 -15.17
C GLU A 157 -10.22 -6.61 -14.76
N VAL A 158 -9.00 -6.42 -15.24
CA VAL A 158 -8.27 -5.15 -15.16
C VAL A 158 -7.93 -4.70 -16.58
N GLN A 159 -8.45 -3.55 -16.95
CA GLN A 159 -8.14 -2.88 -18.20
C GLN A 159 -7.04 -1.85 -17.94
N CYS A 160 -5.87 -2.09 -18.51
CA CYS A 160 -4.69 -1.23 -18.38
C CYS A 160 -3.70 -1.59 -19.49
N ASP A 161 -3.04 -0.60 -20.11
CA ASP A 161 -1.91 -0.87 -21.02
C ASP A 161 -0.65 -1.21 -20.20
N ARG A 162 -0.42 -2.50 -20.03
CA ARG A 162 0.68 -3.03 -19.21
C ARG A 162 2.07 -2.63 -19.71
N ARG A 163 2.21 -2.25 -20.96
CA ARG A 163 3.50 -1.77 -21.53
C ARG A 163 3.90 -0.40 -20.98
N LYS A 164 2.91 0.33 -20.43
CA LYS A 164 3.07 1.65 -19.83
C LYS A 164 3.22 1.61 -18.31
N VAL A 165 3.13 0.42 -17.72
CA VAL A 165 3.20 0.22 -16.27
C VAL A 165 4.61 -0.11 -15.84
N GLN A 166 5.13 0.66 -14.90
CA GLN A 166 6.34 0.35 -14.15
C GLN A 166 5.98 0.04 -12.70
N LEU A 167 6.27 -1.19 -12.28
CA LEU A 167 6.16 -1.59 -10.87
C LEU A 167 7.52 -1.40 -10.20
N LEU A 168 7.61 -0.43 -9.31
CA LEU A 168 8.79 -0.20 -8.48
C LEU A 168 8.78 -1.17 -7.31
N THR A 169 9.49 -2.29 -7.47
CA THR A 169 9.77 -3.25 -6.39
C THR A 169 11.26 -3.20 -6.08
N LEU A 170 11.60 -2.94 -4.83
CA LEU A 170 13.00 -2.77 -4.43
C LEU A 170 13.66 -4.12 -4.14
N GLY A 171 14.85 -4.33 -4.74
CA GLY A 171 15.70 -5.48 -4.45
C GLY A 171 15.20 -6.83 -4.96
N THR A 172 14.14 -6.85 -5.76
CA THR A 172 13.68 -8.07 -6.43
C THR A 172 14.54 -8.32 -7.69
N GLY A 173 15.02 -9.55 -7.84
CA GLY A 173 15.78 -9.96 -9.04
C GLY A 173 17.30 -9.82 -8.92
N PHE A 174 17.86 -9.50 -7.76
CA PHE A 174 19.30 -9.58 -7.53
C PHE A 174 19.74 -11.05 -7.45
N ASP A 175 20.80 -11.38 -8.20
CA ASP A 175 21.55 -12.61 -7.98
C ASP A 175 22.69 -12.31 -7.00
N VAL A 176 22.63 -12.92 -5.84
CA VAL A 176 23.61 -12.68 -4.76
C VAL A 176 25.02 -13.17 -5.08
N GLU A 177 25.17 -14.10 -6.04
CA GLU A 177 26.46 -14.61 -6.48
C GLU A 177 27.15 -13.73 -7.53
N LEU A 178 26.40 -12.82 -8.15
CA LEU A 178 26.94 -11.81 -9.05
C LEU A 178 27.45 -10.58 -8.30
N THR A 179 28.34 -9.83 -8.94
CA THR A 179 28.79 -8.52 -8.47
C THR A 179 27.67 -7.49 -8.52
N ALA A 180 27.83 -6.38 -7.79
CA ALA A 180 26.90 -5.27 -7.85
C ALA A 180 26.78 -4.70 -9.27
N LYS A 181 27.91 -4.61 -9.99
CA LYS A 181 27.96 -4.19 -11.39
C LYS A 181 27.16 -5.11 -12.29
N GLU A 182 27.37 -6.42 -12.21
CA GLU A 182 26.60 -7.40 -12.99
C GLU A 182 25.11 -7.33 -12.66
N ASN A 183 24.74 -7.11 -11.39
CA ASN A 183 23.36 -6.90 -10.98
C ASN A 183 22.74 -5.62 -11.53
N VAL A 184 23.50 -4.54 -11.75
CA VAL A 184 23.00 -3.33 -12.44
C VAL A 184 22.49 -3.69 -13.83
N TYR A 185 23.27 -4.48 -14.60
CA TYR A 185 22.86 -4.90 -15.94
C TYR A 185 21.73 -5.91 -15.91
N LEU A 186 21.77 -6.90 -15.01
CA LEU A 186 20.71 -7.89 -14.84
C LEU A 186 19.37 -7.24 -14.51
N ASN A 187 19.35 -6.40 -13.47
CA ASN A 187 18.12 -5.72 -13.04
C ASN A 187 17.65 -4.69 -14.05
N GLY A 188 18.56 -3.93 -14.65
CA GLY A 188 18.21 -3.00 -15.72
C GLY A 188 17.54 -3.70 -16.89
N ALA A 189 18.04 -4.88 -17.30
CA ALA A 189 17.43 -5.70 -18.34
C ALA A 189 16.04 -6.24 -17.92
N ILE A 190 15.86 -6.66 -16.67
CA ILE A 190 14.57 -7.10 -16.14
C ILE A 190 13.53 -5.94 -16.18
N ILE A 191 13.96 -4.71 -15.90
CA ILE A 191 13.12 -3.51 -15.99
C ILE A 191 12.81 -3.15 -17.46
N GLY A 192 13.65 -3.60 -18.40
CA GLY A 192 13.47 -3.35 -19.82
C GLY A 192 14.44 -2.30 -20.39
N TYR A 193 15.46 -1.91 -19.65
CA TYR A 193 16.50 -0.99 -20.15
C TYR A 193 17.45 -1.68 -21.11
N SER A 194 17.83 -0.99 -22.19
CA SER A 194 18.87 -1.49 -23.09
C SER A 194 20.26 -1.40 -22.45
N LYS A 195 21.21 -2.19 -22.94
CA LYS A 195 22.57 -2.15 -22.44
C LYS A 195 23.20 -0.77 -22.62
N GLU A 196 22.97 -0.13 -23.77
CA GLU A 196 23.48 1.19 -24.10
C GLU A 196 22.93 2.26 -23.14
N PHE A 197 21.66 2.14 -22.78
CA PHE A 197 21.05 3.02 -21.78
C PHE A 197 21.72 2.83 -20.41
N ILE A 198 21.89 1.58 -19.95
CA ILE A 198 22.56 1.28 -18.69
C ILE A 198 24.00 1.80 -18.70
N ASP A 199 24.76 1.58 -19.78
CA ASP A 199 26.13 2.07 -19.93
C ASP A 199 26.19 3.61 -19.78
N SER A 200 25.24 4.33 -20.37
CA SER A 200 25.15 5.80 -20.29
C SER A 200 24.80 6.31 -18.91
N LYS A 201 24.12 5.50 -18.08
CA LYS A 201 23.58 5.85 -16.76
C LYS A 201 24.35 5.20 -15.60
N TYR A 202 25.32 4.35 -15.90
CA TYR A 202 26.01 3.55 -14.89
C TYR A 202 26.60 4.39 -13.76
N ASP A 203 27.35 5.42 -14.10
CA ASP A 203 27.98 6.31 -13.10
C ASP A 203 26.96 7.09 -12.27
N GLU A 204 25.79 7.41 -12.85
CA GLU A 204 24.69 8.05 -12.14
C GLU A 204 24.06 7.08 -11.14
N ILE A 205 23.86 5.82 -11.52
CA ILE A 205 23.37 4.75 -10.63
C ILE A 205 24.32 4.57 -9.45
N VAL A 206 25.61 4.41 -9.71
CA VAL A 206 26.64 4.17 -8.69
C VAL A 206 26.70 5.32 -7.69
N ARG A 207 26.75 6.56 -8.18
CA ARG A 207 26.77 7.78 -7.34
C ARG A 207 25.47 7.95 -6.55
N PHE A 208 24.32 7.62 -7.16
CA PHE A 208 23.05 7.70 -6.44
C PHE A 208 22.98 6.69 -5.31
N ALA A 209 23.45 5.45 -5.54
CA ALA A 209 23.49 4.38 -4.55
C ALA A 209 24.57 4.60 -3.47
N GLU A 210 25.58 5.48 -3.73
CA GLU A 210 26.76 5.71 -2.86
C GLU A 210 27.57 4.42 -2.66
N LEU A 211 27.87 3.73 -3.76
CA LEU A 211 28.53 2.42 -3.77
C LEU A 211 29.80 2.40 -4.66
N GLU A 212 30.47 3.55 -4.87
CA GLU A 212 31.60 3.70 -5.77
C GLU A 212 32.74 2.69 -5.52
N GLY A 213 32.97 2.32 -4.29
CA GLY A 213 34.05 1.37 -3.92
C GLY A 213 33.61 -0.10 -3.88
N PHE A 214 32.34 -0.40 -4.16
CA PHE A 214 31.77 -1.73 -3.90
C PHE A 214 31.23 -2.43 -5.13
N MET A 215 31.33 -1.83 -6.33
CA MET A 215 30.67 -2.35 -7.52
C MET A 215 31.23 -3.68 -8.03
N GLU A 216 32.48 -4.00 -7.76
CA GLU A 216 33.10 -5.28 -8.11
C GLU A 216 32.91 -6.36 -7.02
N GLU A 217 32.29 -6.00 -5.89
CA GLU A 217 31.96 -6.95 -4.82
C GLU A 217 30.68 -7.72 -5.11
N LYS A 218 30.60 -8.98 -4.69
CA LYS A 218 29.39 -9.79 -4.80
C LYS A 218 28.31 -9.29 -3.85
N VAL A 219 27.06 -9.27 -4.34
CA VAL A 219 25.91 -8.78 -3.57
C VAL A 219 25.68 -9.55 -2.28
N LYS A 220 26.09 -10.83 -2.20
CA LYS A 220 26.02 -11.59 -0.93
C LYS A 220 26.82 -10.97 0.22
N ASN A 221 27.82 -10.13 -0.09
CA ASN A 221 28.63 -9.42 0.89
C ASN A 221 28.01 -8.07 1.30
N PHE A 222 26.90 -7.66 0.65
CA PHE A 222 26.25 -6.39 0.92
C PHE A 222 25.36 -6.45 2.17
N SER A 223 25.27 -5.33 2.88
CA SER A 223 24.21 -5.13 3.85
C SER A 223 22.85 -4.99 3.14
N SER A 224 21.76 -5.24 3.85
CA SER A 224 20.40 -5.02 3.31
C SER A 224 20.19 -3.59 2.85
N GLY A 225 20.80 -2.61 3.53
CA GLY A 225 20.79 -1.20 3.12
C GLY A 225 21.51 -0.95 1.79
N MET A 226 22.68 -1.58 1.56
CA MET A 226 23.40 -1.46 0.28
C MET A 226 22.60 -2.07 -0.87
N VAL A 227 22.01 -3.25 -0.66
CA VAL A 227 21.14 -3.90 -1.65
C VAL A 227 19.95 -3.00 -1.99
N SER A 228 19.29 -2.46 -0.98
CA SER A 228 18.13 -1.58 -1.16
C SER A 228 18.49 -0.28 -1.88
N ARG A 229 19.64 0.34 -1.54
CA ARG A 229 20.12 1.56 -2.21
C ARG A 229 20.42 1.31 -3.69
N LEU A 230 21.11 0.20 -4.01
CA LEU A 230 21.40 -0.17 -5.39
C LEU A 230 20.13 -0.45 -6.17
N GLY A 231 19.20 -1.25 -5.62
CA GLY A 231 17.92 -1.56 -6.25
C GLY A 231 17.09 -0.32 -6.53
N PHE A 232 17.04 0.62 -5.57
CA PHE A 232 16.35 1.89 -5.75
C PHE A 232 16.98 2.74 -6.86
N ALA A 233 18.31 2.86 -6.88
CA ALA A 233 19.03 3.63 -7.90
C ALA A 233 18.74 3.09 -9.31
N ILE A 234 18.80 1.76 -9.49
CA ILE A 234 18.51 1.12 -10.79
C ILE A 234 17.05 1.35 -11.19
N ALA A 235 16.12 1.15 -10.27
CA ALA A 235 14.70 1.25 -10.54
C ALA A 235 14.22 2.68 -10.90
N THR A 236 14.95 3.71 -10.44
CA THR A 236 14.55 5.11 -10.60
C THR A 236 15.41 5.92 -11.57
N ILE A 237 16.33 5.26 -12.30
CA ILE A 237 17.26 5.94 -13.23
C ILE A 237 16.64 6.30 -14.57
N GLY A 238 15.63 5.55 -14.98
CA GLY A 238 14.94 5.75 -16.26
C GLY A 238 13.97 6.92 -16.27
N GLU A 239 13.41 7.17 -17.43
CA GLU A 239 12.26 8.05 -17.55
C GLU A 239 11.07 7.45 -16.80
N THR A 240 10.27 8.31 -16.19
CA THR A 240 9.10 7.87 -15.44
C THR A 240 8.06 7.31 -16.40
N ALA A 241 7.59 6.09 -16.15
CA ALA A 241 6.54 5.47 -16.95
C ALA A 241 5.22 6.27 -16.87
N GLU A 242 4.33 6.12 -17.88
CA GLU A 242 3.01 6.76 -17.85
C GLU A 242 2.17 6.31 -16.64
N ILE A 243 2.36 5.08 -16.19
CA ILE A 243 1.71 4.50 -15.01
C ILE A 243 2.79 3.95 -14.08
N LEU A 244 2.84 4.49 -12.88
CA LEU A 244 3.81 4.14 -11.85
C LEU A 244 3.12 3.45 -10.67
N ILE A 245 3.60 2.27 -10.30
CA ILE A 245 3.12 1.55 -9.12
C ILE A 245 4.23 1.54 -8.08
N LEU A 246 3.95 2.12 -6.90
CA LEU A 246 4.88 2.25 -5.79
C LEU A 246 4.37 1.39 -4.61
N ASP A 247 5.05 0.26 -4.32
CA ASP A 247 4.72 -0.61 -3.20
C ASP A 247 5.74 -0.44 -2.07
N GLU A 248 5.40 0.34 -1.05
CA GLU A 248 6.22 0.58 0.16
C GLU A 248 7.66 1.10 -0.10
N VAL A 249 7.90 1.68 -1.26
CA VAL A 249 9.25 2.09 -1.74
C VAL A 249 9.89 3.20 -0.90
N LEU A 250 9.10 3.87 -0.03
CA LEU A 250 9.51 5.10 0.66
C LEU A 250 10.32 4.88 1.94
N SER A 251 10.61 3.64 2.33
CA SER A 251 11.31 3.30 3.58
C SER A 251 12.71 2.72 3.37
N VAL A 252 13.42 3.17 2.32
CA VAL A 252 14.68 2.56 1.87
C VAL A 252 15.90 3.24 2.48
N GLY A 253 16.83 2.41 2.98
CA GLY A 253 18.16 2.86 3.44
C GLY A 253 18.15 3.56 4.79
N ASP A 254 19.27 4.20 5.11
CA ASP A 254 19.44 5.03 6.29
C ASP A 254 18.70 6.39 6.16
N GLU A 255 18.76 7.22 7.21
CA GLU A 255 18.02 8.49 7.24
C GLU A 255 18.42 9.45 6.11
N PHE A 256 19.71 9.46 5.72
CA PHE A 256 20.20 10.35 4.67
C PHE A 256 19.73 9.87 3.31
N PHE A 257 19.86 8.58 3.03
CA PHE A 257 19.41 7.99 1.77
C PHE A 257 17.88 8.09 1.64
N ARG A 258 17.15 7.96 2.75
CA ARG A 258 15.70 8.12 2.78
C ARG A 258 15.24 9.53 2.34
N LYS A 259 15.94 10.59 2.76
CA LYS A 259 15.65 11.95 2.30
C LYS A 259 15.86 12.10 0.78
N LYS A 260 16.95 11.53 0.27
CA LYS A 260 17.31 11.55 -1.16
C LYS A 260 16.32 10.74 -2.00
N SER A 261 15.96 9.55 -1.55
CA SER A 261 14.98 8.69 -2.23
C SER A 261 13.58 9.29 -2.22
N LEU A 262 13.13 9.86 -1.10
CA LEU A 262 11.86 10.59 -1.01
C LEU A 262 11.77 11.75 -2.00
N LYS A 263 12.86 12.52 -2.15
CA LYS A 263 12.91 13.60 -3.14
C LYS A 263 12.73 13.04 -4.55
N ARG A 264 13.46 11.97 -4.90
CA ARG A 264 13.37 11.32 -6.22
C ARG A 264 11.96 10.79 -6.50
N VAL A 265 11.34 10.12 -5.52
CA VAL A 265 9.96 9.62 -5.66
C VAL A 265 8.96 10.77 -5.81
N LYS A 266 9.11 11.87 -5.06
CA LYS A 266 8.26 13.06 -5.24
C LYS A 266 8.40 13.64 -6.64
N GLU A 267 9.61 13.72 -7.19
CA GLU A 267 9.85 14.14 -8.57
C GLU A 267 9.14 13.22 -9.58
N MET A 268 9.18 11.91 -9.36
CA MET A 268 8.49 10.93 -10.21
C MET A 268 6.96 11.05 -10.10
N ILE A 269 6.42 11.20 -8.89
CA ILE A 269 4.98 11.38 -8.65
C ILE A 269 4.46 12.65 -9.33
N HIS A 270 5.20 13.77 -9.18
CA HIS A 270 4.79 15.07 -9.74
C HIS A 270 5.21 15.26 -11.20
N GLY A 271 5.88 14.28 -11.80
CA GLY A 271 6.29 14.30 -13.22
C GLY A 271 5.14 14.12 -14.23
N GLY A 272 3.89 14.05 -13.78
CA GLY A 272 2.70 13.93 -14.63
C GLY A 272 2.29 12.47 -14.93
N SER A 273 2.93 11.49 -14.29
CA SER A 273 2.54 10.09 -14.36
C SER A 273 1.25 9.81 -13.59
N THR A 274 0.54 8.78 -13.99
CA THR A 274 -0.54 8.20 -13.18
C THR A 274 0.08 7.29 -12.14
N VAL A 275 -0.26 7.44 -10.86
CA VAL A 275 0.44 6.74 -9.78
C VAL A 275 -0.52 5.93 -8.91
N LEU A 276 -0.19 4.67 -8.68
CA LEU A 276 -0.75 3.87 -7.58
C LEU A 276 0.29 3.80 -6.46
N LEU A 277 -0.03 4.41 -5.31
CA LEU A 277 0.87 4.51 -4.17
C LEU A 277 0.37 3.68 -2.99
N VAL A 278 1.12 2.66 -2.59
CA VAL A 278 0.91 1.95 -1.31
C VAL A 278 1.91 2.50 -0.28
N SER A 279 1.39 2.97 0.84
CA SER A 279 2.23 3.43 1.94
C SER A 279 1.55 3.19 3.29
N HIS A 280 2.34 2.81 4.30
CA HIS A 280 1.90 2.77 5.69
C HIS A 280 1.92 4.15 6.36
N SER A 281 2.60 5.14 5.76
CA SER A 281 2.63 6.50 6.25
C SER A 281 1.40 7.29 5.80
N MET A 282 0.50 7.58 6.74
CA MET A 282 -0.67 8.43 6.45
C MET A 282 -0.27 9.83 6.01
N GLY A 283 0.85 10.37 6.53
CA GLY A 283 1.40 11.66 6.09
C GLY A 283 1.73 11.65 4.60
N THR A 284 2.41 10.60 4.13
CA THR A 284 2.75 10.44 2.71
C THR A 284 1.51 10.35 1.82
N ILE A 285 0.48 9.61 2.26
CA ILE A 285 -0.79 9.50 1.54
C ILE A 285 -1.49 10.86 1.46
N LEU A 286 -1.59 11.57 2.59
CA LEU A 286 -2.26 12.88 2.66
C LEU A 286 -1.56 13.99 1.86
N GLU A 287 -0.22 13.90 1.75
CA GLU A 287 0.58 14.90 1.03
C GLU A 287 0.59 14.70 -0.50
N ASN A 288 0.46 13.46 -0.97
CA ASN A 288 0.77 13.15 -2.36
C ASN A 288 -0.39 12.55 -3.15
N CYS A 289 -1.49 12.14 -2.51
CA CYS A 289 -2.60 11.46 -3.21
C CYS A 289 -3.78 12.40 -3.45
N ASP A 290 -4.36 12.29 -4.65
CA ASP A 290 -5.61 12.99 -5.02
C ASP A 290 -6.82 12.23 -4.47
N ARG A 291 -6.73 10.89 -4.42
CA ARG A 291 -7.78 10.00 -3.95
C ARG A 291 -7.18 8.78 -3.26
N VAL A 292 -7.94 8.16 -2.36
CA VAL A 292 -7.51 6.98 -1.60
C VAL A 292 -8.53 5.87 -1.72
N VAL A 293 -8.03 4.65 -1.95
CA VAL A 293 -8.78 3.39 -1.90
C VAL A 293 -8.38 2.64 -0.64
N TRP A 294 -9.33 2.38 0.24
CA TRP A 294 -9.11 1.57 1.43
C TRP A 294 -9.58 0.14 1.20
N ILE A 295 -8.64 -0.80 1.35
CA ILE A 295 -8.89 -2.24 1.24
C ILE A 295 -8.74 -2.88 2.61
N GLU A 296 -9.76 -3.63 3.02
CA GLU A 296 -9.77 -4.37 4.28
C GLU A 296 -10.29 -5.78 4.05
N LYS A 297 -9.49 -6.79 4.47
CA LYS A 297 -9.83 -8.22 4.29
C LYS A 297 -10.26 -8.56 2.86
N GLY A 298 -9.56 -8.02 1.88
CA GLY A 298 -9.82 -8.26 0.45
C GLY A 298 -10.94 -7.40 -0.16
N LYS A 299 -11.71 -6.65 0.62
CA LYS A 299 -12.82 -5.82 0.14
C LYS A 299 -12.48 -4.35 0.12
N MET A 300 -12.99 -3.64 -0.86
CA MET A 300 -12.94 -2.18 -0.86
C MET A 300 -13.96 -1.65 0.15
N LYS A 301 -13.47 -0.99 1.20
CA LYS A 301 -14.30 -0.39 2.26
C LYS A 301 -14.72 1.03 1.90
N MET A 302 -13.79 1.78 1.31
CA MET A 302 -14.02 3.18 1.00
C MET A 302 -13.10 3.63 -0.14
N CYS A 303 -13.59 4.55 -0.96
CA CYS A 303 -12.81 5.26 -1.97
C CYS A 303 -13.23 6.73 -1.95
N GLY A 304 -12.26 7.66 -1.95
CA GLY A 304 -12.60 9.08 -1.91
C GLY A 304 -11.44 9.98 -1.50
N GLU A 305 -11.77 11.18 -1.01
CA GLU A 305 -10.81 12.19 -0.58
C GLU A 305 -9.87 11.67 0.50
N PRO A 306 -8.53 11.94 0.40
CA PRO A 306 -7.53 11.39 1.31
C PRO A 306 -7.81 11.67 2.79
N LYS A 307 -8.21 12.89 3.14
CA LYS A 307 -8.51 13.24 4.55
C LYS A 307 -9.65 12.41 5.12
N VAL A 308 -10.73 12.28 4.35
CA VAL A 308 -11.95 11.56 4.79
C VAL A 308 -11.66 10.07 4.97
N VAL A 309 -10.99 9.44 3.97
CA VAL A 309 -10.68 8.01 4.01
C VAL A 309 -9.66 7.69 5.10
N CYS A 310 -8.59 8.50 5.24
CA CYS A 310 -7.57 8.29 6.28
C CYS A 310 -8.12 8.49 7.70
N GLU A 311 -9.04 9.45 7.91
CA GLU A 311 -9.70 9.61 9.21
C GLU A 311 -10.59 8.41 9.55
N ALA A 312 -11.37 7.91 8.59
CA ALA A 312 -12.19 6.72 8.76
C ALA A 312 -11.33 5.49 9.11
N TYR A 313 -10.20 5.32 8.37
CA TYR A 313 -9.25 4.25 8.62
C TYR A 313 -8.62 4.32 10.01
N ARG A 314 -8.20 5.52 10.47
CA ARG A 314 -7.64 5.71 11.81
C ARG A 314 -8.65 5.36 12.91
N LYS A 315 -9.89 5.80 12.78
CA LYS A 315 -10.94 5.50 13.76
C LYS A 315 -11.16 4.01 13.93
N MET A 316 -11.12 3.23 12.84
CA MET A 316 -11.30 1.78 12.90
C MET A 316 -10.09 1.04 13.51
N ASN A 317 -8.88 1.59 13.44
CA ASN A 317 -7.67 0.96 14.00
C ASN A 317 -7.34 1.40 15.43
N LEU A 318 -8.07 2.35 16.00
CA LEU A 318 -7.96 2.77 17.40
C LEU A 318 -8.91 1.99 18.34
N GLU A 319 -9.74 1.12 17.76
CA GLU A 319 -10.64 0.17 18.44
C GLU A 319 -10.10 -1.28 18.38
#